data_fdcbe644d334af9c83a6d52ef11c024f
#
_entry.id   fdcbe644d334af9c83a6d52ef11c024f
#
_cell.length_a   1.000
_cell.length_b   1.000
_cell.length_c   1.000
_cell.angle_alpha   90.00
_cell.angle_beta   90.00
_cell.angle_gamma   90.00
#
_symmetry.space_group_name_H-M   'P 1'
#
loop_
_entity.id
_entity.type
_entity.pdbx_description
1 polymer ?
#
loop_
_entity_poly.entity_id
_entity_poly.type
_entity_poly.pdbx_seq_one_letter_code
_entity_poly.pdbx_strand_id
1 'polypeptide(L)'
;TFFAIIISLIIALGAAQTIGPRWLVFSMRMLLNIIRTIPSIIWAVIAVAAMGANALAGVAALTLYSTGYLGKFFSEAFESVDMKVARSLRGIGADSLQSFQYGIWPHAKPLIWSHCIWMLEYNIRSASIIGYVGAGGLGLQLHAYQEFHQWDRFATVLFCILIVVTVLDFLSEHIRRRIARRDGSNDALSD
;
A
#
# COMPACT_ATOMS: atom_id res chain seq x y z
N THR A 1 4.06 6.20 0.89
CA THR A 1 3.60 5.09 0.01
C THR A 1 4.74 4.50 -0.80
N PHE A 2 5.59 5.32 -1.45
CA PHE A 2 6.69 4.83 -2.29
C PHE A 2 7.63 3.85 -1.56
N PHE A 3 8.16 4.24 -0.42
CA PHE A 3 9.01 3.35 0.41
C PHE A 3 8.29 2.08 0.83
N ALA A 4 7.01 2.20 1.19
CA ALA A 4 6.20 1.05 1.56
C ALA A 4 6.03 0.05 0.40
N ILE A 5 5.85 0.52 -0.84
CA ILE A 5 5.73 -0.34 -2.02
C ILE A 5 7.01 -1.17 -2.21
N ILE A 6 8.19 -0.52 -2.13
CA ILE A 6 9.47 -1.21 -2.32
C ILE A 6 9.68 -2.27 -1.23
N ILE A 7 9.51 -1.89 0.04
CA ILE A 7 9.69 -2.80 1.18
C ILE A 7 8.68 -3.96 1.10
N SER A 8 7.43 -3.64 0.80
CA SER A 8 6.35 -4.63 0.69
C SER A 8 6.59 -5.63 -0.42
N LEU A 9 7.13 -5.20 -1.56
CA LEU A 9 7.42 -6.09 -2.67
C LEU A 9 8.47 -7.13 -2.29
N ILE A 10 9.54 -6.69 -1.60
CA ILE A 10 10.60 -7.59 -1.11
C ILE A 10 10.03 -8.60 -0.09
N ILE A 11 9.23 -8.12 0.88
CA ILE A 11 8.63 -8.97 1.90
C ILE A 11 7.61 -9.94 1.28
N ALA A 12 6.82 -9.48 0.31
CA ALA A 12 5.80 -10.29 -0.35
C ALA A 12 6.39 -11.47 -1.12
N LEU A 13 7.56 -11.33 -1.73
CA LEU A 13 8.27 -12.45 -2.37
C LEU A 13 8.61 -13.55 -1.36
N GLY A 14 9.00 -13.18 -0.15
CA GLY A 14 9.24 -14.14 0.94
C GLY A 14 7.96 -14.68 1.60
N ALA A 15 6.86 -13.91 1.57
CA ALA A 15 5.59 -14.26 2.18
C ALA A 15 4.66 -15.09 1.28
N ALA A 16 4.93 -15.15 -0.05
CA ALA A 16 4.13 -15.92 -1.00
C ALA A 16 4.45 -17.43 -0.89
N GLN A 17 3.42 -18.25 -0.63
CA GLN A 17 3.56 -19.72 -0.50
C GLN A 17 4.05 -20.39 -1.78
N THR A 18 3.83 -19.74 -2.91
CA THR A 18 4.23 -20.22 -4.23
C THR A 18 5.72 -20.10 -4.50
N ILE A 19 6.43 -19.22 -3.76
CA ILE A 19 7.81 -18.80 -4.04
C ILE A 19 8.76 -19.20 -2.91
N GLY A 20 8.36 -18.97 -1.65
CA GLY A 20 9.23 -19.13 -0.48
C GLY A 20 9.14 -20.48 0.23
N PRO A 21 10.16 -20.88 1.01
CA PRO A 21 10.08 -22.04 1.88
C PRO A 21 9.09 -21.80 3.04
N ARG A 22 8.42 -22.84 3.52
CA ARG A 22 7.32 -22.74 4.49
C ARG A 22 7.66 -21.95 5.76
N TRP A 23 8.86 -22.08 6.29
CA TRP A 23 9.29 -21.37 7.50
C TRP A 23 9.42 -19.88 7.26
N LEU A 24 9.95 -19.46 6.09
CA LEU A 24 10.10 -18.05 5.71
C LEU A 24 8.71 -17.42 5.49
N VAL A 25 7.85 -18.13 4.77
CA VAL A 25 6.46 -17.69 4.53
C VAL A 25 5.73 -17.47 5.86
N PHE A 26 5.83 -18.40 6.78
CA PHE A 26 5.20 -18.28 8.10
C PHE A 26 5.73 -17.05 8.87
N SER A 27 7.05 -16.89 8.93
CA SER A 27 7.69 -15.77 9.65
C SER A 27 7.31 -14.42 9.03
N MET A 28 7.36 -14.29 7.69
CA MET A 28 7.01 -13.05 7.00
C MET A 28 5.53 -12.70 7.16
N ARG A 29 4.65 -13.69 7.06
CA ARG A 29 3.21 -13.48 7.29
C ARG A 29 2.90 -13.09 8.73
N MET A 30 3.57 -13.69 9.69
CA MET A 30 3.42 -13.32 11.10
C MET A 30 3.87 -11.88 11.34
N LEU A 31 5.02 -11.48 10.79
CA LEU A 31 5.51 -10.10 10.84
C LEU A 31 4.49 -9.11 10.24
N LEU A 32 4.01 -9.38 9.02
CA LEU A 32 3.02 -8.54 8.35
C LEU A 32 1.71 -8.44 9.16
N ASN A 33 1.27 -9.54 9.77
CA ASN A 33 0.07 -9.53 10.60
C ASN A 33 0.26 -8.69 11.86
N ILE A 34 1.41 -8.77 12.54
CA ILE A 34 1.72 -7.93 13.71
C ILE A 34 1.71 -6.45 13.33
N ILE A 35 2.41 -6.08 12.26
CA ILE A 35 2.47 -4.67 11.79
C ILE A 35 1.06 -4.14 11.49
N ARG A 36 0.22 -4.94 10.87
CA ARG A 36 -1.14 -4.58 10.45
C ARG A 36 -2.15 -4.50 11.61
N THR A 37 -1.89 -5.21 12.72
CA THR A 37 -2.78 -5.20 13.88
C THR A 37 -2.81 -3.82 14.56
N ILE A 38 -1.74 -3.05 14.43
CA ILE A 38 -1.60 -1.72 15.03
C ILE A 38 -2.17 -0.66 14.06
N PRO A 39 -3.18 0.13 14.46
CA PRO A 39 -3.72 1.23 13.65
C PRO A 39 -2.65 2.28 13.30
N SER A 40 -2.81 2.94 12.15
CA SER A 40 -1.85 3.94 11.65
C SER A 40 -1.60 5.11 12.61
N ILE A 41 -2.61 5.51 13.37
CA ILE A 41 -2.50 6.58 14.36
C ILE A 41 -1.57 6.18 15.53
N ILE A 42 -1.59 4.91 15.95
CA ILE A 42 -0.71 4.43 17.03
C ILE A 42 0.74 4.39 16.52
N TRP A 43 0.96 3.95 15.27
CA TRP A 43 2.27 4.05 14.63
C TRP A 43 2.77 5.48 14.57
N ALA A 44 1.88 6.45 14.31
CA ALA A 44 2.23 7.87 14.30
C ALA A 44 2.65 8.37 15.68
N VAL A 45 1.91 8.02 16.72
CA VAL A 45 2.26 8.40 18.10
C VAL A 45 3.62 7.81 18.53
N ILE A 46 3.86 6.53 18.21
CA ILE A 46 5.15 5.89 18.50
C ILE A 46 6.29 6.58 17.71
N ALA A 47 6.08 6.90 16.44
CA ALA A 47 7.08 7.56 15.62
C ALA A 47 7.38 8.99 16.12
N VAL A 48 6.34 9.74 16.48
CA VAL A 48 6.49 11.09 17.07
C VAL A 48 7.21 11.02 18.43
N ALA A 49 6.91 10.04 19.27
CA ALA A 49 7.60 9.84 20.55
C ALA A 49 9.09 9.51 20.36
N ALA A 50 9.44 8.75 19.31
CA ALA A 50 10.81 8.33 19.05
C ALA A 50 11.65 9.39 18.31
N MET A 51 11.05 10.12 17.37
CA MET A 51 11.75 11.01 16.43
C MET A 51 11.43 12.50 16.64
N GLY A 52 10.50 12.80 17.55
CA GLY A 52 9.94 14.14 17.73
C GLY A 52 8.81 14.45 16.76
N ALA A 53 8.10 15.56 17.03
CA ALA A 53 6.98 16.03 16.20
C ALA A 53 7.51 16.65 14.90
N ASN A 54 7.63 15.84 13.87
CA ASN A 54 8.12 16.25 12.55
C ASN A 54 7.51 15.42 11.41
N ALA A 55 7.65 15.89 10.17
CA ALA A 55 7.10 15.22 8.99
C ALA A 55 7.72 13.83 8.73
N LEU A 56 8.96 13.58 9.15
CA LEU A 56 9.62 12.29 8.99
C LEU A 56 8.96 11.23 9.87
N ALA A 57 8.48 11.59 11.07
CA ALA A 57 7.72 10.68 11.93
C ALA A 57 6.43 10.21 11.24
N GLY A 58 5.71 11.12 10.57
CA GLY A 58 4.53 10.77 9.78
C GLY A 58 4.85 9.86 8.59
N VAL A 59 5.93 10.13 7.88
CA VAL A 59 6.40 9.27 6.78
C VAL A 59 6.77 7.88 7.28
N ALA A 60 7.49 7.77 8.39
CA ALA A 60 7.87 6.48 8.99
C ALA A 60 6.63 5.68 9.42
N ALA A 61 5.69 6.31 10.12
CA ALA A 61 4.46 5.68 10.57
C ALA A 61 3.61 5.13 9.41
N LEU A 62 3.38 5.97 8.37
CA LEU A 62 2.64 5.55 7.18
C LEU A 62 3.39 4.49 6.38
N THR A 63 4.71 4.53 6.34
CA THR A 63 5.50 3.51 5.66
C THR A 63 5.36 2.16 6.35
N LEU A 64 5.50 2.09 7.67
CA LEU A 64 5.33 0.87 8.45
C LEU A 64 3.93 0.29 8.28
N TYR A 65 2.90 1.11 8.52
CA TYR A 65 1.52 0.69 8.37
C TYR A 65 1.22 0.16 6.97
N SER A 66 1.60 0.92 5.93
CA SER A 66 1.37 0.54 4.53
C SER A 66 2.13 -0.72 4.15
N THR A 67 3.33 -0.94 4.70
CA THR A 67 4.11 -2.16 4.46
C THR A 67 3.38 -3.40 4.94
N GLY A 68 2.72 -3.35 6.10
CA GLY A 68 1.94 -4.46 6.62
C GLY A 68 0.80 -4.87 5.68
N TYR A 69 0.06 -3.90 5.15
CA TYR A 69 -1.06 -4.14 4.25
C TYR A 69 -0.61 -4.54 2.83
N LEU A 70 0.27 -3.74 2.22
CA LEU A 70 0.75 -4.02 0.86
C LEU A 70 1.51 -5.34 0.78
N GLY A 71 2.34 -5.67 1.78
CA GLY A 71 3.06 -6.93 1.79
C GLY A 71 2.12 -8.15 1.77
N LYS A 72 1.02 -8.06 2.52
CA LYS A 72 -0.02 -9.09 2.53
C LYS A 72 -0.74 -9.15 1.18
N PHE A 73 -1.23 -8.02 0.66
CA PHE A 73 -1.94 -7.97 -0.61
C PHE A 73 -1.07 -8.42 -1.80
N PHE A 74 0.21 -8.06 -1.82
CA PHE A 74 1.13 -8.50 -2.86
C PHE A 74 1.39 -10.01 -2.79
N SER A 75 1.54 -10.58 -1.57
CA SER A 75 1.68 -12.02 -1.42
C SER A 75 0.44 -12.76 -1.91
N GLU A 76 -0.76 -12.25 -1.62
CA GLU A 76 -2.02 -12.81 -2.11
C GLU A 76 -2.18 -12.63 -3.62
N ALA A 77 -1.73 -11.51 -4.19
CA ALA A 77 -1.73 -11.30 -5.64
C ALA A 77 -0.84 -12.32 -6.35
N PHE A 78 0.33 -12.68 -5.78
CA PHE A 78 1.17 -13.74 -6.35
C PHE A 78 0.54 -15.13 -6.22
N GLU A 79 -0.23 -15.36 -5.17
CA GLU A 79 -0.91 -16.65 -4.93
C GLU A 79 -2.19 -16.83 -5.76
N SER A 80 -2.81 -15.73 -6.19
CA SER A 80 -4.03 -15.76 -7.01
C SER A 80 -3.78 -16.19 -8.46
N VAL A 81 -2.52 -16.17 -8.91
CA VAL A 81 -2.16 -16.53 -10.27
C VAL A 81 -2.21 -18.05 -10.47
N ASP A 82 -2.78 -18.52 -11.59
CA ASP A 82 -2.77 -19.95 -11.95
C ASP A 82 -1.33 -20.43 -12.18
N MET A 83 -0.90 -21.32 -11.31
CA MET A 83 0.45 -21.90 -11.34
C MET A 83 0.71 -22.82 -12.54
N LYS A 84 -0.31 -23.12 -13.38
CA LYS A 84 -0.12 -23.95 -14.57
C LYS A 84 0.87 -23.32 -15.52
N VAL A 85 0.75 -22.00 -15.79
CA VAL A 85 1.67 -21.24 -16.68
C VAL A 85 3.11 -21.33 -16.17
N ALA A 86 3.31 -21.09 -14.88
CA ALA A 86 4.64 -21.15 -14.26
C ALA A 86 5.24 -22.57 -14.29
N ARG A 87 4.41 -23.60 -14.11
CA ARG A 87 4.85 -25.02 -14.20
C ARG A 87 5.18 -25.42 -15.63
N SER A 88 4.39 -24.99 -16.64
CA SER A 88 4.66 -25.26 -18.06
C SER A 88 6.00 -24.67 -18.49
N LEU A 89 6.29 -23.43 -18.07
CA LEU A 89 7.59 -22.80 -18.33
C LEU A 89 8.76 -23.59 -17.73
N ARG A 90 8.61 -24.09 -16.51
CA ARG A 90 9.63 -24.98 -15.89
C ARG A 90 9.78 -26.29 -16.64
N GLY A 91 8.69 -26.85 -17.17
CA GLY A 91 8.71 -28.07 -17.96
C GLY A 91 9.53 -27.99 -19.24
N ILE A 92 9.65 -26.81 -19.83
CA ILE A 92 10.50 -26.55 -21.02
C ILE A 92 11.90 -26.00 -20.68
N GLY A 93 12.30 -26.06 -19.37
CA GLY A 93 13.63 -25.71 -18.93
C GLY A 93 13.83 -24.30 -18.40
N ALA A 94 12.76 -23.52 -18.17
CA ALA A 94 12.87 -22.19 -17.57
C ALA A 94 13.29 -22.28 -16.10
N ASP A 95 14.23 -21.41 -15.70
CA ASP A 95 14.64 -21.26 -14.31
C ASP A 95 13.52 -20.64 -13.44
N SER A 96 13.67 -20.74 -12.11
CA SER A 96 12.70 -20.22 -11.16
C SER A 96 12.42 -18.72 -11.33
N LEU A 97 13.46 -17.93 -11.63
CA LEU A 97 13.33 -16.49 -11.87
C LEU A 97 12.58 -16.20 -13.19
N GLN A 98 12.89 -16.94 -14.24
CA GLN A 98 12.21 -16.83 -15.53
C GLN A 98 10.73 -17.25 -15.42
N SER A 99 10.46 -18.34 -14.69
CA SER A 99 9.11 -18.81 -14.43
C SER A 99 8.29 -17.78 -13.62
N PHE A 100 8.90 -17.09 -12.67
CA PHE A 100 8.27 -15.98 -11.96
C PHE A 100 8.04 -14.77 -12.87
N GLN A 101 9.07 -14.35 -13.59
CA GLN A 101 9.04 -13.13 -14.41
C GLN A 101 8.04 -13.22 -15.57
N TYR A 102 7.90 -14.39 -16.19
CA TYR A 102 7.04 -14.57 -17.36
C TYR A 102 5.72 -15.31 -17.03
N GLY A 103 5.67 -16.07 -15.97
CA GLY A 103 4.50 -16.86 -15.60
C GLY A 103 3.65 -16.25 -14.49
N ILE A 104 4.25 -15.57 -13.50
CA ILE A 104 3.51 -15.04 -12.34
C ILE A 104 3.37 -13.53 -12.41
N TRP A 105 4.48 -12.83 -12.61
CA TRP A 105 4.53 -11.37 -12.55
C TRP A 105 3.55 -10.65 -13.50
N PRO A 106 3.42 -11.03 -14.78
CA PRO A 106 2.51 -10.34 -15.70
C PRO A 106 1.05 -10.41 -15.26
N HIS A 107 0.63 -11.53 -14.69
CA HIS A 107 -0.74 -11.75 -14.21
C HIS A 107 -1.00 -11.11 -12.84
N ALA A 108 0.00 -11.06 -11.94
CA ALA A 108 -0.13 -10.40 -10.65
C ALA A 108 -0.02 -8.86 -10.73
N LYS A 109 0.70 -8.34 -11.72
CA LYS A 109 1.03 -6.92 -11.86
C LYS A 109 -0.18 -5.98 -11.83
N PRO A 110 -1.30 -6.22 -12.53
CA PRO A 110 -2.46 -5.33 -12.50
C PRO A 110 -3.07 -5.21 -11.11
N LEU A 111 -3.17 -6.33 -10.40
CA LEU A 111 -3.69 -6.37 -9.05
C LEU A 111 -2.77 -5.63 -8.08
N ILE A 112 -1.45 -5.80 -8.21
CA ILE A 112 -0.44 -5.07 -7.44
C ILE A 112 -0.58 -3.57 -7.66
N TRP A 113 -0.72 -3.09 -8.90
CA TRP A 113 -0.93 -1.68 -9.19
C TRP A 113 -2.24 -1.15 -8.59
N SER A 114 -3.30 -1.92 -8.64
CA SER A 114 -4.58 -1.56 -8.02
C SER A 114 -4.42 -1.36 -6.51
N HIS A 115 -3.70 -2.25 -5.83
CA HIS A 115 -3.40 -2.12 -4.41
C HIS A 115 -2.48 -0.92 -4.08
N CYS A 116 -1.52 -0.60 -4.95
CA CYS A 116 -0.66 0.58 -4.80
C CYS A 116 -1.48 1.88 -4.84
N ILE A 117 -2.41 1.98 -5.78
CA ILE A 117 -3.29 3.16 -5.94
C ILE A 117 -4.22 3.27 -4.74
N TRP A 118 -4.82 2.16 -4.31
CA TRP A 118 -5.69 2.13 -3.13
C TRP A 118 -4.93 2.57 -1.86
N MET A 119 -3.70 2.09 -1.67
CA MET A 119 -2.89 2.47 -0.51
C MET A 119 -2.43 3.93 -0.58
N LEU A 120 -2.18 4.47 -1.78
CA LEU A 120 -1.87 5.90 -1.96
C LEU A 120 -3.03 6.76 -1.50
N GLU A 121 -4.24 6.46 -1.96
CA GLU A 121 -5.49 7.11 -1.57
C GLU A 121 -5.70 7.07 -0.05
N TYR A 122 -5.57 5.87 0.54
CA TYR A 122 -5.65 5.69 1.99
C TYR A 122 -4.62 6.53 2.75
N ASN A 123 -3.36 6.54 2.31
CA ASN A 123 -2.29 7.28 2.98
C ASN A 123 -2.48 8.79 2.92
N ILE A 124 -3.04 9.35 1.85
CA ILE A 124 -3.32 10.78 1.74
C ILE A 124 -4.37 11.17 2.78
N ARG A 125 -5.43 10.38 2.91
CA ARG A 125 -6.48 10.58 3.90
C ARG A 125 -5.93 10.42 5.33
N SER A 126 -5.12 9.40 5.57
CA SER A 126 -4.50 9.14 6.86
C SER A 126 -3.46 10.18 7.25
N ALA A 127 -2.75 10.80 6.28
CA ALA A 127 -1.77 11.85 6.54
C ALA A 127 -2.38 13.07 7.24
N SER A 128 -3.63 13.43 6.91
CA SER A 128 -4.35 14.51 7.57
C SER A 128 -4.62 14.21 9.05
N ILE A 129 -4.99 12.97 9.37
CA ILE A 129 -5.25 12.51 10.75
C ILE A 129 -3.92 12.43 11.53
N ILE A 130 -2.89 11.87 10.92
CA ILE A 130 -1.56 11.73 11.54
C ILE A 130 -0.91 13.10 11.76
N GLY A 131 -1.12 14.05 10.86
CA GLY A 131 -0.70 15.43 11.03
C GLY A 131 -1.31 16.09 12.27
N TYR A 132 -2.55 15.75 12.61
CA TYR A 132 -3.24 16.25 13.80
C TYR A 132 -2.55 15.80 15.12
N VAL A 133 -1.92 14.65 15.16
CA VAL A 133 -1.16 14.16 16.32
C VAL A 133 0.33 14.59 16.33
N GLY A 134 0.68 15.60 15.54
CA GLY A 134 2.01 16.22 15.56
C GLY A 134 2.98 15.81 14.46
N ALA A 135 2.55 15.02 13.48
CA ALA A 135 3.40 14.61 12.36
C ALA A 135 3.50 15.66 11.22
N GLY A 136 3.05 16.90 11.48
CA GLY A 136 3.18 18.01 10.54
C GLY A 136 2.09 18.11 9.46
N GLY A 137 2.28 19.01 8.50
CA GLY A 137 1.36 19.19 7.38
C GLY A 137 0.05 19.90 7.74
N LEU A 138 -0.99 19.75 6.88
CA LEU A 138 -2.28 20.39 7.07
C LEU A 138 -3.00 19.94 8.34
N GLY A 139 -2.77 18.70 8.80
CA GLY A 139 -3.36 18.19 10.03
C GLY A 139 -2.85 18.93 11.28
N LEU A 140 -1.58 19.31 11.32
CA LEU A 140 -1.02 20.13 12.40
C LEU A 140 -1.64 21.53 12.44
N GLN A 141 -1.91 22.12 11.27
CA GLN A 141 -2.60 23.41 11.18
C GLN A 141 -4.05 23.31 11.68
N LEU A 142 -4.75 22.22 11.36
CA LEU A 142 -6.09 21.97 11.92
C LEU A 142 -6.07 21.92 13.44
N HIS A 143 -5.11 21.19 14.03
CA HIS A 143 -4.95 21.13 15.47
C HIS A 143 -4.71 22.51 16.09
N ALA A 144 -3.76 23.29 15.53
CA ALA A 144 -3.46 24.64 15.99
C ALA A 144 -4.67 25.58 15.90
N TYR A 145 -5.39 25.57 14.77
CA TYR A 145 -6.58 26.45 14.63
C TYR A 145 -7.72 26.05 15.56
N GLN A 146 -7.87 24.76 15.86
CA GLN A 146 -8.83 24.30 16.86
C GLN A 146 -8.43 24.77 18.27
N GLU A 147 -7.17 24.62 18.65
CA GLU A 147 -6.66 25.01 19.97
C GLU A 147 -6.82 26.52 20.22
N PHE A 148 -6.56 27.36 19.19
CA PHE A 148 -6.73 28.81 19.25
C PHE A 148 -8.14 29.30 18.91
N HIS A 149 -9.14 28.40 18.81
CA HIS A 149 -10.56 28.70 18.51
C HIS A 149 -10.76 29.52 17.22
N GLN A 150 -9.86 29.37 16.22
CA GLN A 150 -9.93 30.07 14.92
C GLN A 150 -10.78 29.26 13.94
N TRP A 151 -12.08 29.20 14.18
CA TRP A 151 -13.02 28.33 13.45
C TRP A 151 -13.11 28.62 11.95
N ASP A 152 -12.95 29.88 11.52
CA ASP A 152 -12.95 30.24 10.10
C ASP A 152 -11.75 29.63 9.35
N ARG A 153 -10.56 29.68 9.96
CA ARG A 153 -9.36 29.07 9.39
C ARG A 153 -9.39 27.55 9.46
N PHE A 154 -9.93 27.01 10.55
CA PHE A 154 -10.17 25.56 10.69
C PHE A 154 -11.07 25.06 9.57
N ALA A 155 -12.21 25.71 9.32
CA ALA A 155 -13.14 25.35 8.25
C ALA A 155 -12.47 25.43 6.87
N THR A 156 -11.67 26.47 6.63
CA THR A 156 -10.95 26.64 5.36
C THR A 156 -10.00 25.48 5.09
N VAL A 157 -9.17 25.10 6.07
CA VAL A 157 -8.22 23.99 5.91
C VAL A 157 -8.95 22.65 5.76
N LEU A 158 -10.03 22.43 6.52
CA LEU A 158 -10.87 21.25 6.38
C LEU A 158 -11.47 21.13 4.97
N PHE A 159 -11.95 22.24 4.41
CA PHE A 159 -12.46 22.29 3.04
C PHE A 159 -11.37 21.98 2.01
N CYS A 160 -10.18 22.52 2.19
CA CYS A 160 -9.02 22.22 1.33
C CYS A 160 -8.68 20.72 1.35
N ILE A 161 -8.64 20.10 2.53
CA ILE A 161 -8.40 18.65 2.67
C ILE A 161 -9.49 17.87 1.94
N LEU A 162 -10.76 18.23 2.12
CA LEU A 162 -11.89 17.57 1.49
C LEU A 162 -11.81 17.63 -0.05
N ILE A 163 -11.48 18.80 -0.61
CA ILE A 163 -11.31 18.95 -2.06
C ILE A 163 -10.17 18.07 -2.56
N VAL A 164 -9.00 18.11 -1.91
CA VAL A 164 -7.83 17.31 -2.31
C VAL A 164 -8.16 15.82 -2.28
N VAL A 165 -8.77 15.33 -1.20
CA VAL A 165 -9.14 13.91 -1.06
C VAL A 165 -10.13 13.52 -2.15
N THR A 166 -11.20 14.33 -2.36
CA THR A 166 -12.22 14.04 -3.38
C THR A 166 -11.64 13.97 -4.78
N VAL A 167 -10.76 14.93 -5.15
CA VAL A 167 -10.11 14.92 -6.48
C VAL A 167 -9.24 13.68 -6.65
N LEU A 168 -8.50 13.30 -5.61
CA LEU A 168 -7.64 12.12 -5.66
C LEU A 168 -8.45 10.81 -5.70
N ASP A 169 -9.58 10.73 -5.01
CA ASP A 169 -10.49 9.57 -5.06
C ASP A 169 -11.02 9.38 -6.50
N PHE A 170 -11.48 10.45 -7.16
CA PHE A 170 -11.91 10.39 -8.57
C PHE A 170 -10.80 9.97 -9.51
N LEU A 171 -9.59 10.53 -9.32
CA LEU A 171 -8.44 10.18 -10.15
C LEU A 171 -8.03 8.72 -9.98
N SER A 172 -7.98 8.25 -8.76
CA SER A 172 -7.66 6.86 -8.39
C SER A 172 -8.67 5.88 -8.98
N GLU A 173 -9.96 6.20 -8.89
CA GLU A 173 -11.01 5.37 -9.48
C GLU A 173 -10.88 5.30 -11.00
N HIS A 174 -10.62 6.42 -11.67
CA HIS A 174 -10.43 6.47 -13.11
C HIS A 174 -9.24 5.61 -13.56
N ILE A 175 -8.12 5.68 -12.85
CA ILE A 175 -6.92 4.88 -13.15
C ILE A 175 -7.20 3.39 -12.92
N ARG A 176 -7.83 3.01 -11.80
CA ARG A 176 -8.18 1.61 -11.52
C ARG A 176 -9.12 1.02 -12.59
N ARG A 177 -10.12 1.76 -13.03
CA ARG A 177 -11.02 1.34 -14.11
C ARG A 177 -10.29 1.12 -15.44
N ARG A 178 -9.26 1.93 -15.75
CA ARG A 178 -8.43 1.73 -16.95
C ARG A 178 -7.57 0.48 -16.87
N ILE A 179 -6.99 0.18 -15.70
CA ILE A 179 -6.19 -1.02 -15.46
C ILE A 179 -7.07 -2.26 -15.62
N ALA A 180 -8.23 -2.30 -14.96
CA ALA A 180 -9.17 -3.43 -15.04
C ALA A 180 -9.69 -3.71 -16.47
N ARG A 181 -9.95 -2.66 -17.27
CA ARG A 181 -10.38 -2.83 -18.66
C ARG A 181 -9.29 -3.42 -19.57
N ARG A 182 -8.03 -3.13 -19.28
CA ARG A 182 -6.90 -3.67 -20.05
C ARG A 182 -6.72 -5.17 -19.84
N ASP A 183 -6.99 -5.65 -18.60
CA ASP A 183 -6.92 -7.08 -18.27
C ASP A 183 -8.07 -7.86 -18.91
N GLY A 184 -9.31 -7.43 -18.78
CA GLY A 184 -10.46 -8.10 -19.39
C GLY A 184 -10.41 -8.16 -20.93
N SER A 185 -9.67 -7.25 -21.56
CA SER A 185 -9.43 -7.30 -23.01
C SER A 185 -8.35 -8.31 -23.41
N ASN A 186 -7.40 -8.63 -22.54
CA ASN A 186 -6.38 -9.64 -22.82
C ASN A 186 -6.91 -11.07 -22.63
N ASP A 187 -7.80 -11.29 -21.67
CA ASP A 187 -8.44 -12.58 -21.45
C ASP A 187 -9.38 -12.95 -22.61
N ALA A 188 -10.07 -11.97 -23.20
CA ALA A 188 -10.97 -12.17 -24.35
C ALA A 188 -10.24 -12.45 -25.69
N LEU A 189 -8.94 -12.28 -25.76
CA LEU A 189 -8.11 -12.58 -26.95
C LEU A 189 -7.36 -13.92 -26.80
N SER A 190 -7.47 -14.59 -25.64
CA SER A 190 -6.82 -15.87 -25.35
C SER A 190 -7.75 -17.10 -25.51
N ASP A 191 -9.04 -16.86 -25.70
CA ASP A 191 -10.08 -17.86 -26.04
C ASP A 191 -10.30 -17.91 -27.57
#